data_f8dcec1752abded2c3cb775720f9e864
#
_entry.id   f8dcec1752abded2c3cb775720f9e864
#
_cell.length_a   1.000
_cell.length_b   1.000
_cell.length_c   1.000
_cell.angle_alpha   90.00
_cell.angle_beta   90.00
_cell.angle_gamma   90.00
#
_symmetry.space_group_name_H-M   'P 1'
#
loop_
_entity.id
_entity.type
_entity.pdbx_description
1 polymer ?
#
loop_
_entity_poly.entity_id
_entity_poly.type
_entity_poly.pdbx_seq_one_letter_code
_entity_poly.pdbx_strand_id
1 'polypeptide(L)'
;MAVILQKLGYEVELVTINFGVYPSFKPAAVSAGNLGFPHRVIQPDREILEKTAEIILDDGYPNNGLNYLHREVLHVVAENYLVVADGTRRDDRTPKLDINQIRSLEDSKNVQYLNLTGFGHKTIDDLSSNLFELKKKQTTTHNNSDYEIEIRYLIDELRGDGTALEIFPEHIQSRVIGWREI
;
A
#
# COMPACT_ATOMS: atom_id res chain seq x y z
N MET A 1 1.28 -11.80 -1.00
CA MET A 1 -0.09 -12.15 -0.57
C MET A 1 -0.93 -12.68 -1.74
N ALA A 2 -1.18 -11.92 -2.81
CA ALA A 2 -2.08 -12.31 -3.91
C ALA A 2 -1.84 -13.74 -4.45
N VAL A 3 -0.59 -14.11 -4.74
CA VAL A 3 -0.25 -15.46 -5.21
C VAL A 3 -0.58 -16.55 -4.18
N ILE A 4 -0.40 -16.27 -2.89
CA ILE A 4 -0.77 -17.23 -1.83
C ILE A 4 -2.27 -17.45 -1.84
N LEU A 5 -3.06 -16.39 -1.87
CA LEU A 5 -4.52 -16.48 -1.90
C LEU A 5 -5.03 -17.19 -3.15
N GLN A 6 -4.47 -16.88 -4.32
CA GLN A 6 -4.81 -17.55 -5.58
C GLN A 6 -4.51 -19.06 -5.50
N LYS A 7 -3.36 -19.46 -4.93
CA LYS A 7 -3.02 -20.86 -4.72
C LYS A 7 -3.92 -21.58 -3.73
N LEU A 8 -4.55 -20.86 -2.82
CA LEU A 8 -5.55 -21.37 -1.89
C LEU A 8 -6.97 -21.39 -2.48
N GLY A 9 -7.14 -20.99 -3.75
CA GLY A 9 -8.42 -21.06 -4.45
C GLY A 9 -9.28 -19.79 -4.37
N TYR A 10 -8.74 -18.68 -3.85
CA TYR A 10 -9.46 -17.40 -3.88
C TYR A 10 -9.41 -16.77 -5.27
N GLU A 11 -10.51 -16.15 -5.66
CA GLU A 11 -10.52 -15.18 -6.77
C GLU A 11 -9.92 -13.87 -6.25
N VAL A 12 -8.80 -13.45 -6.84
CA VAL A 12 -8.03 -12.31 -6.35
C VAL A 12 -8.11 -11.15 -7.34
N GLU A 13 -8.53 -9.98 -6.85
CA GLU A 13 -8.42 -8.69 -7.52
C GLU A 13 -7.40 -7.82 -6.79
N LEU A 14 -6.46 -7.24 -7.52
CA LEU A 14 -5.51 -6.27 -6.93
C LEU A 14 -6.16 -4.89 -6.89
N VAL A 15 -6.08 -4.25 -5.74
CA VAL A 15 -6.66 -2.91 -5.56
C VAL A 15 -5.56 -1.89 -5.31
N THR A 16 -5.65 -0.76 -6.00
CA THR A 16 -4.84 0.43 -5.70
C THR A 16 -5.75 1.56 -5.27
N ILE A 17 -5.40 2.18 -4.15
CA ILE A 17 -6.04 3.41 -3.69
C ILE A 17 -5.39 4.59 -4.41
N ASN A 18 -6.21 5.49 -4.94
CA ASN A 18 -5.75 6.71 -5.57
C ASN A 18 -6.74 7.85 -5.29
N PHE A 19 -6.27 8.94 -4.71
CA PHE A 19 -7.09 10.10 -4.33
C PHE A 19 -7.28 11.10 -5.47
N GLY A 20 -6.68 10.84 -6.63
CA GLY A 20 -6.78 11.70 -7.80
C GLY A 20 -5.83 12.89 -7.82
N VAL A 21 -4.90 12.96 -6.86
CA VAL A 21 -3.89 14.03 -6.76
C VAL A 21 -2.72 13.75 -7.71
N TYR A 22 -2.31 12.48 -7.79
CA TYR A 22 -1.23 12.02 -8.67
C TYR A 22 -1.57 10.64 -9.24
N PRO A 23 -1.26 10.33 -10.53
CA PRO A 23 -1.61 9.06 -11.14
C PRO A 23 -0.70 7.88 -10.69
N SER A 24 -0.59 7.67 -9.38
CA SER A 24 0.24 6.66 -8.72
C SER A 24 -0.15 5.23 -9.06
N PHE A 25 -1.40 5.00 -9.48
CA PHE A 25 -1.94 3.69 -9.84
C PHE A 25 -1.36 3.10 -11.14
N LYS A 26 -0.82 3.93 -12.05
CA LYS A 26 -0.34 3.45 -13.37
C LYS A 26 0.72 2.35 -13.28
N PRO A 27 1.78 2.47 -12.47
CA PRO A 27 2.76 1.41 -12.34
C PRO A 27 2.20 0.13 -11.67
N ALA A 28 1.24 0.28 -10.75
CA ALA A 28 0.57 -0.86 -10.12
C ALA A 28 -0.28 -1.63 -11.13
N ALA A 29 -1.04 -0.92 -11.98
CA ALA A 29 -1.81 -1.51 -13.07
C ALA A 29 -0.94 -2.29 -14.06
N VAL A 30 0.24 -1.76 -14.42
CA VAL A 30 1.19 -2.48 -15.29
C VAL A 30 1.69 -3.76 -14.61
N SER A 31 2.06 -3.71 -13.33
CA SER A 31 2.50 -4.90 -12.59
C SER A 31 1.40 -5.96 -12.49
N ALA A 32 0.16 -5.53 -12.22
CA ALA A 32 -1.00 -6.43 -12.18
C ALA A 32 -1.24 -7.12 -13.53
N GLY A 33 -1.23 -6.35 -14.62
CA GLY A 33 -1.38 -6.88 -15.98
C GLY A 33 -0.30 -7.88 -16.36
N ASN A 34 0.96 -7.60 -16.04
CA ASN A 34 2.08 -8.50 -16.29
C ASN A 34 2.00 -9.82 -15.51
N LEU A 35 1.32 -9.82 -14.37
CA LEU A 35 1.08 -11.00 -13.56
C LEU A 35 -0.23 -11.71 -13.89
N GLY A 36 -1.10 -11.12 -14.72
CA GLY A 36 -2.40 -11.67 -15.08
C GLY A 36 -3.46 -11.55 -14.00
N PHE A 37 -3.31 -10.60 -13.05
CA PHE A 37 -4.33 -10.32 -12.05
C PHE A 37 -5.28 -9.20 -12.53
N PRO A 38 -6.61 -9.33 -12.29
CA PRO A 38 -7.52 -8.20 -12.36
C PRO A 38 -7.02 -7.06 -11.46
N HIS A 39 -7.20 -5.82 -11.90
CA HIS A 39 -6.79 -4.64 -11.15
C HIS A 39 -7.88 -3.58 -11.12
N ARG A 40 -8.16 -3.07 -9.95
CA ARG A 40 -9.13 -2.01 -9.71
C ARG A 40 -8.50 -0.83 -9.01
N VAL A 41 -8.87 0.38 -9.42
CA VAL A 41 -8.54 1.61 -8.71
C VAL A 41 -9.77 2.05 -7.93
N ILE A 42 -9.61 2.26 -6.63
CA ILE A 42 -10.64 2.83 -5.76
C ILE A 42 -10.20 4.23 -5.38
N GLN A 43 -11.10 5.20 -5.56
CA GLN A 43 -10.89 6.58 -5.16
C GLN A 43 -11.70 6.88 -3.89
N PRO A 44 -11.05 6.94 -2.73
CA PRO A 44 -11.70 7.33 -1.49
C PRO A 44 -11.98 8.82 -1.43
N ASP A 45 -12.64 9.25 -0.34
CA ASP A 45 -12.81 10.66 -0.03
C ASP A 45 -11.45 11.34 0.17
N ARG A 46 -11.28 12.49 -0.45
CA ARG A 46 -10.06 13.30 -0.39
C ARG A 46 -9.76 13.79 1.05
N GLU A 47 -10.78 13.94 1.89
CA GLU A 47 -10.63 14.33 3.29
C GLU A 47 -9.70 13.38 4.07
N ILE A 48 -9.66 12.09 3.71
CA ILE A 48 -8.74 11.11 4.31
C ILE A 48 -7.29 11.49 4.02
N LEU A 49 -6.97 11.86 2.78
CA LEU A 49 -5.63 12.28 2.40
C LEU A 49 -5.22 13.60 3.08
N GLU A 50 -6.13 14.56 3.10
CA GLU A 50 -5.92 15.87 3.74
C GLU A 50 -5.65 15.71 5.23
N LYS A 51 -6.46 14.89 5.92
CA LYS A 51 -6.24 14.58 7.34
C LYS A 51 -4.93 13.86 7.59
N THR A 52 -4.54 12.97 6.69
CA THR A 52 -3.23 12.30 6.75
C THR A 52 -2.09 13.32 6.67
N ALA A 53 -2.16 14.26 5.73
CA ALA A 53 -1.14 15.30 5.58
C ALA A 53 -1.07 16.21 6.81
N GLU A 54 -2.22 16.59 7.40
CA GLU A 54 -2.25 17.35 8.67
C GLU A 54 -1.50 16.62 9.77
N ILE A 55 -1.82 15.35 10.03
CA ILE A 55 -1.16 14.54 11.08
C ILE A 55 0.35 14.49 10.85
N ILE A 56 0.80 14.27 9.60
CA ILE A 56 2.21 14.19 9.26
C ILE A 56 2.93 15.52 9.49
N LEU A 57 2.29 16.63 9.10
CA LEU A 57 2.84 17.97 9.26
C LEU A 57 2.94 18.38 10.73
N ASP A 58 1.95 18.01 11.55
CA ASP A 58 1.93 18.29 13.00
C ASP A 58 3.00 17.46 13.73
N ASP A 59 3.17 16.20 13.35
CA ASP A 59 4.17 15.29 13.95
C ASP A 59 5.60 15.56 13.48
N GLY A 60 5.77 16.09 12.27
CA GLY A 60 7.07 16.22 11.61
C GLY A 60 7.67 14.90 11.12
N TYR A 61 6.91 13.80 11.13
CA TYR A 61 7.32 12.48 10.61
C TYR A 61 6.09 11.66 10.18
N PRO A 62 6.24 10.65 9.28
CA PRO A 62 5.10 10.09 8.56
C PRO A 62 4.29 9.01 9.30
N ASN A 63 4.82 8.41 10.37
CA ASN A 63 4.31 7.14 10.90
C ASN A 63 2.83 7.15 11.30
N ASN A 64 2.39 8.15 12.09
CA ASN A 64 1.01 8.22 12.57
C ASN A 64 0.04 8.50 11.42
N GLY A 65 0.41 9.41 10.51
CA GLY A 65 -0.40 9.70 9.33
C GLY A 65 -0.53 8.48 8.40
N LEU A 66 0.57 7.76 8.15
CA LEU A 66 0.52 6.53 7.35
C LEU A 66 -0.33 5.42 8.00
N ASN A 67 -0.26 5.25 9.34
CA ASN A 67 -1.13 4.30 10.04
C ASN A 67 -2.60 4.72 9.98
N TYR A 68 -2.90 6.01 10.14
CA TYR A 68 -4.24 6.55 9.97
C TYR A 68 -4.77 6.25 8.56
N LEU A 69 -4.02 6.65 7.53
CA LEU A 69 -4.41 6.44 6.14
C LEU A 69 -4.65 4.97 5.84
N HIS A 70 -3.72 4.10 6.22
CA HIS A 70 -3.81 2.65 5.97
C HIS A 70 -5.09 2.06 6.57
N ARG A 71 -5.43 2.43 7.79
CA ARG A 71 -6.66 2.01 8.45
C ARG A 71 -7.89 2.48 7.67
N GLU A 72 -7.98 3.76 7.33
CA GLU A 72 -9.14 4.32 6.65
C GLU A 72 -9.33 3.70 5.24
N VAL A 73 -8.26 3.52 4.47
CA VAL A 73 -8.37 2.91 3.15
C VAL A 73 -8.76 1.43 3.21
N LEU A 74 -8.36 0.69 4.24
CA LEU A 74 -8.82 -0.68 4.45
C LEU A 74 -10.32 -0.74 4.74
N HIS A 75 -10.87 0.21 5.51
CA HIS A 75 -12.32 0.34 5.71
C HIS A 75 -13.07 0.62 4.41
N VAL A 76 -12.52 1.45 3.52
CA VAL A 76 -13.10 1.74 2.19
C VAL A 76 -13.05 0.49 1.29
N VAL A 77 -11.92 -0.23 1.26
CA VAL A 77 -11.78 -1.47 0.48
C VAL A 77 -12.77 -2.53 0.99
N ALA A 78 -12.92 -2.66 2.30
CA ALA A 78 -13.81 -3.61 2.95
C ALA A 78 -15.30 -3.44 2.59
N GLU A 79 -15.71 -2.30 2.05
CA GLU A 79 -17.08 -2.10 1.54
C GLU A 79 -17.39 -2.91 0.27
N ASN A 80 -16.35 -3.38 -0.43
CA ASN A 80 -16.48 -4.04 -1.73
C ASN A 80 -16.13 -5.53 -1.71
N TYR A 81 -15.54 -6.05 -0.62
CA TYR A 81 -14.98 -7.40 -0.59
C TYR A 81 -15.29 -8.09 0.76
N LEU A 82 -15.50 -9.41 0.72
CA LEU A 82 -15.67 -10.23 1.93
C LEU A 82 -14.33 -10.60 2.59
N VAL A 83 -13.26 -10.60 1.80
CA VAL A 83 -11.90 -10.86 2.27
C VAL A 83 -11.01 -9.73 1.77
N VAL A 84 -10.34 -9.05 2.68
CA VAL A 84 -9.38 -7.98 2.38
C VAL A 84 -8.00 -8.44 2.82
N ALA A 85 -7.00 -8.22 2.00
CA ALA A 85 -5.65 -8.65 2.32
C ALA A 85 -4.61 -7.61 1.90
N ASP A 86 -3.55 -7.49 2.68
CA ASP A 86 -2.39 -6.68 2.34
C ASP A 86 -1.06 -7.42 2.51
N GLY A 87 0.02 -6.72 2.22
CA GLY A 87 1.38 -7.25 2.29
C GLY A 87 2.10 -7.00 3.60
N THR A 88 1.42 -6.54 4.65
CA THR A 88 2.05 -6.19 5.94
C THR A 88 2.70 -7.40 6.59
N ARG A 89 4.00 -7.30 6.87
CA ARG A 89 4.83 -8.38 7.42
C ARG A 89 5.02 -8.24 8.93
N ARG A 90 5.56 -9.30 9.55
CA ARG A 90 5.84 -9.33 10.99
C ARG A 90 6.72 -8.18 11.46
N ASP A 91 7.74 -7.85 10.69
CA ASP A 91 8.77 -6.87 11.00
C ASP A 91 8.55 -5.47 10.38
N ASP A 92 7.43 -5.27 9.70
CA ASP A 92 7.02 -3.93 9.26
C ASP A 92 6.62 -3.10 10.48
N ARG A 93 7.07 -1.85 10.49
CA ARG A 93 6.77 -0.90 11.57
C ARG A 93 5.54 -0.07 11.26
N THR A 94 5.49 0.47 10.03
CA THR A 94 4.47 1.39 9.54
C THR A 94 4.33 1.24 8.01
N PRO A 95 3.11 1.21 7.44
CA PRO A 95 1.84 1.11 8.17
C PRO A 95 1.55 -0.30 8.67
N LYS A 96 0.80 -0.44 9.76
CA LYS A 96 0.40 -1.73 10.31
C LYS A 96 -0.81 -1.59 11.24
N LEU A 97 -1.81 -2.47 11.08
CA LEU A 97 -2.91 -2.58 12.04
C LEU A 97 -2.49 -3.42 13.26
N ASP A 98 -2.88 -2.97 14.44
CA ASP A 98 -2.84 -3.79 15.65
C ASP A 98 -4.04 -4.75 15.71
N ILE A 99 -4.01 -5.70 16.66
CA ILE A 99 -5.05 -6.72 16.78
C ILE A 99 -6.45 -6.14 17.08
N ASN A 100 -6.54 -5.02 17.77
CA ASN A 100 -7.82 -4.39 18.08
C ASN A 100 -8.38 -3.68 16.84
N GLN A 101 -7.52 -3.03 16.06
CA GLN A 101 -7.88 -2.43 14.78
C GLN A 101 -8.33 -3.48 13.77
N ILE A 102 -7.66 -4.64 13.71
CA ILE A 102 -8.06 -5.78 12.86
C ILE A 102 -9.47 -6.24 13.26
N ARG A 103 -9.70 -6.53 14.54
CA ARG A 103 -11.03 -6.95 15.03
C ARG A 103 -12.09 -5.91 14.74
N SER A 104 -11.79 -4.63 14.96
CA SER A 104 -12.72 -3.54 14.66
C SER A 104 -13.10 -3.47 13.18
N LEU A 105 -12.13 -3.65 12.28
CA LEU A 105 -12.36 -3.72 10.84
C LEU A 105 -13.26 -4.90 10.49
N GLU A 106 -12.90 -6.10 10.96
CA GLU A 106 -13.64 -7.34 10.69
C GLU A 106 -15.08 -7.28 11.22
N ASP A 107 -15.27 -6.83 12.46
CA ASP A 107 -16.60 -6.74 13.09
C ASP A 107 -17.46 -5.65 12.43
N SER A 108 -16.91 -4.46 12.17
CA SER A 108 -17.67 -3.33 11.64
C SER A 108 -18.05 -3.47 10.18
N LYS A 109 -17.25 -4.18 9.39
CA LYS A 109 -17.46 -4.37 7.95
C LYS A 109 -17.92 -5.78 7.58
N ASN A 110 -17.96 -6.69 8.56
CA ASN A 110 -18.28 -8.12 8.33
C ASN A 110 -17.39 -8.75 7.25
N VAL A 111 -16.08 -8.56 7.36
CA VAL A 111 -15.06 -9.06 6.44
C VAL A 111 -14.03 -9.88 7.18
N GLN A 112 -13.20 -10.62 6.44
CA GLN A 112 -11.98 -11.22 6.97
C GLN A 112 -10.78 -10.41 6.48
N TYR A 113 -9.84 -10.12 7.40
CA TYR A 113 -8.60 -9.44 7.06
C TYR A 113 -7.40 -10.38 7.15
N LEU A 114 -6.61 -10.43 6.09
CA LEU A 114 -5.44 -11.30 5.97
C LEU A 114 -4.17 -10.49 5.69
N ASN A 115 -3.09 -10.83 6.35
CA ASN A 115 -1.79 -10.20 6.13
C ASN A 115 -0.63 -11.20 6.19
N LEU A 116 0.59 -10.71 6.02
CA LEU A 116 1.81 -11.54 6.05
C LEU A 116 2.54 -11.51 7.41
N THR A 117 1.85 -11.22 8.52
CA THR A 117 2.49 -11.13 9.85
C THR A 117 3.11 -12.44 10.35
N GLY A 118 2.79 -13.59 9.75
CA GLY A 118 3.51 -14.84 9.96
C GLY A 118 4.92 -14.88 9.38
N PHE A 119 5.27 -13.96 8.46
CA PHE A 119 6.53 -13.94 7.71
C PHE A 119 7.33 -12.67 8.02
N GLY A 120 8.65 -12.82 8.13
CA GLY A 120 9.58 -11.69 8.17
C GLY A 120 10.04 -11.28 6.77
N HIS A 121 10.67 -10.11 6.65
CA HIS A 121 11.11 -9.56 5.36
C HIS A 121 12.02 -10.53 4.58
N LYS A 122 12.97 -11.23 5.25
CA LYS A 122 13.87 -12.19 4.58
C LYS A 122 13.11 -13.30 3.85
N THR A 123 12.10 -13.88 4.51
CA THR A 123 11.28 -14.94 3.91
C THR A 123 10.50 -14.41 2.70
N ILE A 124 9.94 -13.20 2.82
CA ILE A 124 9.19 -12.59 1.72
C ILE A 124 10.13 -12.20 0.57
N ASP A 125 11.33 -11.70 0.86
CA ASP A 125 12.33 -11.39 -0.15
C ASP A 125 12.76 -12.66 -0.93
N ASP A 126 13.00 -13.78 -0.23
CA ASP A 126 13.32 -15.06 -0.85
C ASP A 126 12.17 -15.56 -1.74
N LEU A 127 10.95 -15.57 -1.22
CA LEU A 127 9.76 -15.98 -1.97
C LEU A 127 9.54 -15.09 -3.20
N SER A 128 9.66 -13.77 -3.03
CA SER A 128 9.47 -12.81 -4.11
C SER A 128 10.53 -12.97 -5.20
N SER A 129 11.80 -13.16 -4.81
CA SER A 129 12.91 -13.33 -5.75
C SER A 129 12.83 -14.65 -6.52
N ASN A 130 12.21 -15.68 -5.94
CA ASN A 130 11.99 -16.96 -6.62
C ASN A 130 10.80 -16.94 -7.58
N LEU A 131 9.77 -16.12 -7.27
CA LEU A 131 8.53 -16.08 -8.05
C LEU A 131 8.54 -15.01 -9.14
N PHE A 132 9.20 -13.87 -8.89
CA PHE A 132 9.04 -12.67 -9.71
C PHE A 132 10.37 -12.16 -10.26
N GLU A 133 10.27 -11.54 -11.41
CA GLU A 133 11.26 -10.60 -11.88
C GLU A 133 11.04 -9.25 -11.18
N LEU A 134 12.08 -8.77 -10.47
CA LEU A 134 12.01 -7.57 -9.63
C LEU A 134 12.93 -6.48 -10.17
N LYS A 135 12.41 -5.26 -10.25
CA LYS A 135 13.21 -4.06 -10.54
C LYS A 135 13.29 -3.20 -9.30
N LYS A 136 14.51 -2.96 -8.82
CA LYS A 136 14.77 -2.04 -7.69
C LYS A 136 15.08 -0.65 -8.22
N LYS A 137 14.45 0.37 -7.65
CA LYS A 137 14.73 1.78 -7.93
C LYS A 137 14.67 2.57 -6.64
N GLN A 138 15.48 3.63 -6.58
CA GLN A 138 15.36 4.64 -5.53
C GLN A 138 14.02 5.37 -5.69
N THR A 139 13.32 5.59 -4.59
CA THR A 139 12.08 6.36 -4.60
C THR A 139 12.41 7.83 -4.92
N THR A 140 11.61 8.42 -5.77
CA THR A 140 11.63 9.84 -6.07
C THR A 140 10.21 10.38 -5.88
N THR A 141 10.03 11.68 -5.96
CA THR A 141 8.70 12.32 -5.94
C THR A 141 7.76 11.84 -7.07
N HIS A 142 8.24 11.03 -8.04
CA HIS A 142 7.47 10.67 -9.22
C HIS A 142 7.46 9.18 -9.56
N ASN A 143 8.10 8.30 -8.80
CA ASN A 143 8.22 6.89 -9.17
C ASN A 143 7.68 5.89 -8.15
N ASN A 144 7.01 6.36 -7.12
CA ASN A 144 6.30 5.50 -6.17
C ASN A 144 4.96 5.00 -6.77
N SER A 145 4.50 3.82 -6.35
CA SER A 145 3.30 3.16 -6.90
C SER A 145 2.17 3.06 -5.88
N ASP A 146 2.27 3.76 -4.78
CA ASP A 146 1.28 3.78 -3.70
C ASP A 146 0.84 5.21 -3.35
N TYR A 147 -0.01 5.32 -2.36
CA TYR A 147 -0.56 6.59 -1.90
C TYR A 147 0.48 7.53 -1.25
N GLU A 148 1.66 7.04 -0.90
CA GLU A 148 2.73 7.89 -0.34
C GLU A 148 3.11 9.03 -1.28
N ILE A 149 3.11 8.78 -2.60
CA ILE A 149 3.42 9.83 -3.57
C ILE A 149 2.34 10.94 -3.57
N GLU A 150 1.08 10.58 -3.37
CA GLU A 150 -0.01 11.55 -3.30
C GLU A 150 0.06 12.39 -2.01
N ILE A 151 0.47 11.76 -0.88
CA ILE A 151 0.74 12.47 0.37
C ILE A 151 1.89 13.47 0.19
N ARG A 152 3.00 13.04 -0.40
CA ARG A 152 4.17 13.89 -0.67
C ARG A 152 3.80 15.08 -1.55
N TYR A 153 3.03 14.82 -2.61
CA TYR A 153 2.55 15.87 -3.50
C TYR A 153 1.68 16.90 -2.75
N LEU A 154 0.74 16.43 -1.94
CA LEU A 154 -0.13 17.31 -1.17
C LEU A 154 0.64 18.12 -0.12
N ILE A 155 1.63 17.52 0.56
CA ILE A 155 2.48 18.22 1.53
C ILE A 155 3.29 19.33 0.86
N ASP A 156 3.88 19.06 -0.31
CA ASP A 156 4.63 20.07 -1.06
C ASP A 156 3.70 21.18 -1.56
N GLU A 157 2.47 20.87 -1.98
CA GLU A 157 1.46 21.87 -2.34
C GLU A 157 1.09 22.78 -1.15
N LEU A 158 0.97 22.22 0.05
CA LEU A 158 0.54 22.95 1.26
C LEU A 158 1.67 23.77 1.91
N ARG A 159 2.92 23.34 1.83
CA ARG A 159 4.04 23.90 2.60
C ARG A 159 5.23 24.36 1.75
N GLY A 160 5.19 24.10 0.46
CA GLY A 160 6.24 24.43 -0.51
C GLY A 160 7.09 23.22 -0.93
N ASP A 161 7.62 23.31 -2.14
CA ASP A 161 8.43 22.25 -2.76
C ASP A 161 9.58 21.81 -1.87
N GLY A 162 9.74 20.51 -1.70
CA GLY A 162 10.83 19.90 -0.93
C GLY A 162 10.49 19.58 0.52
N THR A 163 9.38 20.10 1.07
CA THR A 163 8.96 19.80 2.45
C THR A 163 8.75 18.28 2.65
N ALA A 164 8.14 17.62 1.67
CA ALA A 164 7.92 16.18 1.74
C ALA A 164 9.23 15.37 1.80
N LEU A 165 10.32 15.84 1.18
CA LEU A 165 11.62 15.18 1.22
C LEU A 165 12.30 15.28 2.59
N GLU A 166 12.03 16.32 3.35
CA GLU A 166 12.53 16.47 4.73
C GLU A 166 11.84 15.49 5.68
N ILE A 167 10.56 15.17 5.42
CA ILE A 167 9.72 14.30 6.26
C ILE A 167 9.86 12.82 5.85
N PHE A 168 9.90 12.55 4.55
CA PHE A 168 9.98 11.20 3.99
C PHE A 168 11.37 10.94 3.42
N PRO A 169 12.22 10.17 4.11
CA PRO A 169 13.54 9.85 3.58
C PRO A 169 13.45 9.02 2.29
N GLU A 170 14.41 9.21 1.41
CA GLU A 170 14.55 8.38 0.22
C GLU A 170 14.83 6.92 0.62
N HIS A 171 14.18 5.99 -0.06
CA HIS A 171 14.37 4.56 0.14
C HIS A 171 14.36 3.81 -1.20
N ILE A 172 14.84 2.56 -1.18
CA ILE A 172 14.79 1.69 -2.37
C ILE A 172 13.47 0.95 -2.37
N GLN A 173 12.72 1.09 -3.45
CA GLN A 173 11.48 0.36 -3.69
C GLN A 173 11.70 -0.75 -4.73
N SER A 174 11.13 -1.93 -4.45
CA SER A 174 11.07 -3.05 -5.39
C SER A 174 9.75 -3.04 -6.13
N ARG A 175 9.80 -3.21 -7.45
CA ARG A 175 8.62 -3.35 -8.30
C ARG A 175 8.64 -4.70 -9.00
N VAL A 176 7.52 -5.39 -8.96
CA VAL A 176 7.32 -6.61 -9.75
C VAL A 176 7.08 -6.20 -11.20
N ILE A 177 7.87 -6.77 -12.12
CA ILE A 177 7.76 -6.52 -13.57
C ILE A 177 7.22 -7.72 -14.34
N GLY A 178 7.24 -8.91 -13.77
CA GLY A 178 6.69 -10.12 -14.37
C GLY A 178 6.95 -11.35 -13.52
N TRP A 179 6.50 -12.49 -14.03
CA TRP A 179 6.88 -13.79 -13.49
C TRP A 179 8.32 -14.11 -13.86
N ARG A 180 9.04 -14.74 -12.94
CA ARG A 180 10.38 -15.25 -13.25
C ARG A 180 10.24 -16.50 -14.15
N GLU A 181 10.92 -16.48 -15.28
CA GLU A 181 11.09 -17.70 -16.10
C GLU A 181 11.95 -18.71 -15.34
N ILE A 182 11.46 -19.94 -15.21
CA ILE A 182 12.15 -21.07 -14.57
C ILE A 182 12.91 -21.85 -15.65
#